data_288a6c7e93e234c198e5577a467f2203
#
_entry.id   288a6c7e93e234c198e5577a467f2203
#
_cell.length_a   1.000
_cell.length_b   1.000
_cell.length_c   1.000
_cell.angle_alpha   90.00
_cell.angle_beta   90.00
_cell.angle_gamma   90.00
#
_symmetry.space_group_name_H-M   'P 1'
#
loop_
_entity.id
_entity.type
_entity.pdbx_description
1 polymer ?
#
loop_
_entity_poly.entity_id
_entity_poly.type
_entity_poly.pdbx_seq_one_letter_code
_entity_poly.pdbx_strand_id
1 'polypeptide(L)'
;YIGLAISLEGTKKVRINWGRECMRVIHESSNPNVMTHAFGVGVKSVLDNITVTSTDATSWVKRAAYGMIAVDDKSIHVSEVMKAKADDRSLSQQSRALQEDVLKRIKQRGFTLEELEQDSGKRAEFNILDTLDWVAKLEPHNTTFKNGLGW
;
A
#
# COMPACT_ATOMS: atom_id res chain seq x y z
N TYR A 1 -17.42 15.84 3.11
CA TYR A 1 -16.36 15.05 2.47
C TYR A 1 -15.71 15.84 1.34
N ILE A 2 -14.37 15.82 1.31
CA ILE A 2 -13.56 16.34 0.19
C ILE A 2 -12.80 15.18 -0.41
N GLY A 3 -12.92 14.98 -1.74
CA GLY A 3 -12.15 14.02 -2.51
C GLY A 3 -10.80 14.60 -2.95
N LEU A 4 -9.72 13.88 -2.69
CA LEU A 4 -8.36 14.24 -3.09
C LEU A 4 -7.91 13.31 -4.23
N ALA A 5 -7.86 13.84 -5.44
CA ALA A 5 -7.31 13.13 -6.60
C ALA A 5 -5.79 13.27 -6.59
N ILE A 6 -5.11 12.47 -5.79
CA ILE A 6 -3.64 12.46 -5.75
C ILE A 6 -3.14 11.87 -7.05
N SER A 7 -2.56 12.70 -7.91
CA SER A 7 -2.07 12.28 -9.23
C SER A 7 -1.19 11.03 -9.12
N LEU A 8 -1.47 10.05 -9.97
CA LEU A 8 -0.61 8.87 -10.13
C LEU A 8 0.66 9.21 -10.91
N GLU A 9 0.73 10.39 -11.52
CA GLU A 9 1.90 10.88 -12.25
C GLU A 9 2.92 11.50 -11.27
N GLY A 10 4.18 11.38 -11.63
CA GLY A 10 5.28 11.91 -10.85
C GLY A 10 5.86 10.97 -9.81
N THR A 11 6.94 11.42 -9.18
CA THR A 11 7.64 10.66 -8.15
C THR A 11 6.84 10.57 -6.85
N LYS A 12 7.18 9.60 -5.99
CA LYS A 12 6.62 9.50 -4.63
C LYS A 12 6.69 10.81 -3.87
N LYS A 13 7.82 11.53 -3.97
CA LYS A 13 8.02 12.83 -3.29
C LYS A 13 7.03 13.88 -3.78
N VAL A 14 6.78 13.95 -5.08
CA VAL A 14 5.78 14.88 -5.66
C VAL A 14 4.39 14.59 -5.11
N ARG A 15 3.99 13.33 -5.04
CA ARG A 15 2.68 12.91 -4.50
C ARG A 15 2.52 13.29 -3.03
N ILE A 16 3.53 13.04 -2.22
CA ILE A 16 3.52 13.40 -0.79
C ILE A 16 3.40 14.92 -0.63
N ASN A 17 4.23 15.69 -1.34
CA ASN A 17 4.20 17.15 -1.24
C ASN A 17 2.84 17.72 -1.68
N TRP A 18 2.27 17.21 -2.76
CA TRP A 18 0.94 17.62 -3.22
C TRP A 18 -0.14 17.30 -2.17
N GLY A 19 -0.12 16.08 -1.62
CA GLY A 19 -1.07 15.68 -0.58
C GLY A 19 -0.97 16.54 0.68
N ARG A 20 0.24 16.83 1.12
CA ARG A 20 0.49 17.73 2.27
C ARG A 20 -0.03 19.15 2.01
N GLU A 21 0.16 19.66 0.80
CA GLU A 21 -0.33 20.99 0.44
C GLU A 21 -1.87 21.02 0.43
N CYS A 22 -2.52 19.99 -0.10
CA CYS A 22 -3.98 19.88 -0.02
C CYS A 22 -4.46 19.88 1.43
N MET A 23 -3.81 19.11 2.30
CA MET A 23 -4.17 19.06 3.73
C MET A 23 -3.95 20.41 4.40
N ARG A 24 -2.86 21.13 4.09
CA ARG A 24 -2.61 22.47 4.60
C ARG A 24 -3.75 23.44 4.22
N VAL A 25 -4.15 23.46 2.95
CA VAL A 25 -5.26 24.30 2.47
C VAL A 25 -6.56 23.97 3.19
N ILE A 26 -6.86 22.69 3.40
CA ILE A 26 -8.05 22.25 4.14
C ILE A 26 -8.00 22.75 5.59
N HIS A 27 -6.87 22.63 6.25
CA HIS A 27 -6.70 23.09 7.63
C HIS A 27 -6.87 24.61 7.80
N GLU A 28 -6.42 25.39 6.82
CA GLU A 28 -6.54 26.85 6.81
C GLU A 28 -7.93 27.32 6.36
N SER A 29 -8.81 26.40 5.96
CA SER A 29 -10.17 26.70 5.51
C SER A 29 -11.14 26.97 6.67
N SER A 30 -12.33 27.42 6.35
CA SER A 30 -13.43 27.58 7.32
C SER A 30 -13.97 26.26 7.87
N ASN A 31 -13.58 25.10 7.30
CA ASN A 31 -13.97 23.77 7.77
C ASN A 31 -12.77 22.82 7.84
N PRO A 32 -11.84 23.04 8.79
CA PRO A 32 -10.60 22.28 8.89
C PRO A 32 -10.79 20.81 9.26
N ASN A 33 -11.95 20.45 9.82
CA ASN A 33 -12.28 19.08 10.25
C ASN A 33 -13.09 18.29 9.22
N VAL A 34 -13.17 18.77 7.98
CA VAL A 34 -13.90 18.06 6.95
C VAL A 34 -13.26 16.71 6.66
N MET A 35 -14.07 15.67 6.56
CA MET A 35 -13.59 14.32 6.22
C MET A 35 -13.04 14.30 4.79
N THR A 36 -11.91 13.62 4.60
CA THR A 36 -11.20 13.55 3.32
C THR A 36 -11.12 12.12 2.79
N HIS A 37 -11.16 11.98 1.47
CA HIS A 37 -10.97 10.71 0.79
C HIS A 37 -9.90 10.81 -0.30
N ALA A 38 -8.86 9.99 -0.23
CA ALA A 38 -7.80 9.95 -1.23
C ALA A 38 -8.12 8.88 -2.29
N PHE A 39 -8.46 9.30 -3.50
CA PHE A 39 -8.82 8.40 -4.59
C PHE A 39 -7.61 7.64 -5.16
N GLY A 40 -7.71 6.32 -5.23
CA GLY A 40 -6.76 5.44 -5.91
C GLY A 40 -5.38 5.35 -5.23
N VAL A 41 -5.25 5.78 -3.98
CA VAL A 41 -3.97 5.79 -3.28
C VAL A 41 -3.80 4.53 -2.45
N GLY A 42 -2.99 3.57 -2.96
CA GLY A 42 -2.64 2.32 -2.26
C GLY A 42 -1.16 2.21 -1.88
N VAL A 43 -0.41 3.29 -1.97
CA VAL A 43 1.01 3.33 -1.60
C VAL A 43 1.12 3.71 -0.13
N LYS A 44 1.43 2.73 0.73
CA LYS A 44 1.53 2.89 2.19
C LYS A 44 2.39 4.10 2.57
N SER A 45 3.57 4.18 2.00
CA SER A 45 4.50 5.28 2.28
C SER A 45 4.05 6.67 1.79
N VAL A 46 3.01 6.78 0.98
CA VAL A 46 2.34 8.06 0.70
C VAL A 46 1.34 8.35 1.80
N LEU A 47 0.50 7.36 2.14
CA LEU A 47 -0.53 7.48 3.18
C LEU A 47 0.06 7.73 4.58
N ASP A 48 1.24 7.18 4.89
CA ASP A 48 1.96 7.46 6.15
C ASP A 48 2.41 8.95 6.27
N ASN A 49 2.37 9.69 5.17
CA ASN A 49 2.83 11.08 5.10
C ASN A 49 1.71 12.11 4.89
N ILE A 50 0.48 11.66 4.71
CA ILE A 50 -0.70 12.49 4.56
C ILE A 50 -1.82 11.92 5.43
N THR A 51 -2.51 12.80 6.15
CA THR A 51 -3.62 12.38 7.01
C THR A 51 -4.92 12.49 6.26
N VAL A 52 -5.47 11.37 5.82
CA VAL A 52 -6.77 11.29 5.18
C VAL A 52 -7.71 10.40 5.97
N THR A 53 -9.01 10.68 5.91
CA THR A 53 -10.02 9.89 6.63
C THR A 53 -10.20 8.52 6.01
N SER A 54 -10.10 8.42 4.69
CA SER A 54 -10.26 7.16 3.96
C SER A 54 -9.53 7.18 2.63
N THR A 55 -9.28 6.01 2.08
CA THR A 55 -8.70 5.83 0.74
C THR A 55 -9.26 4.56 0.12
N ASP A 56 -9.21 4.48 -1.22
CA ASP A 56 -9.46 3.26 -1.98
C ASP A 56 -8.23 2.91 -2.83
N ALA A 57 -8.04 1.65 -3.11
CA ALA A 57 -7.00 1.21 -4.03
C ALA A 57 -7.28 -0.18 -4.58
N THR A 58 -6.97 -0.37 -5.86
CA THR A 58 -7.00 -1.67 -6.54
C THR A 58 -5.61 -2.29 -6.72
N SER A 59 -4.59 -1.73 -6.07
CA SER A 59 -3.20 -2.16 -6.22
C SER A 59 -2.97 -3.61 -5.80
N TRP A 60 -3.70 -4.10 -4.81
CA TRP A 60 -3.62 -5.46 -4.31
C TRP A 60 -4.04 -6.49 -5.37
N VAL A 61 -5.16 -6.25 -6.09
CA VAL A 61 -5.62 -7.16 -7.15
C VAL A 61 -4.79 -7.02 -8.42
N LYS A 62 -4.36 -5.81 -8.76
CA LYS A 62 -3.46 -5.58 -9.91
C LYS A 62 -2.13 -6.30 -9.72
N ARG A 63 -1.50 -6.19 -8.55
CA ARG A 63 -0.28 -6.95 -8.23
C ARG A 63 -0.48 -8.44 -8.41
N ALA A 64 -1.58 -9.00 -7.88
CA ALA A 64 -1.90 -10.41 -8.00
C ALA A 64 -2.06 -10.86 -9.47
N ALA A 65 -2.76 -10.07 -10.29
CA ALA A 65 -2.94 -10.35 -11.72
C ALA A 65 -1.59 -10.34 -12.49
N TYR A 66 -0.65 -9.48 -12.07
CA TYR A 66 0.71 -9.46 -12.64
C TYR A 66 1.67 -10.48 -11.98
N GLY A 67 1.16 -11.45 -11.23
CA GLY A 67 1.96 -12.51 -10.62
C GLY A 67 2.79 -12.07 -9.40
N MET A 68 2.39 -10.98 -8.74
CA MET A 68 3.14 -10.39 -7.64
C MET A 68 2.39 -10.51 -6.31
N ILE A 69 3.18 -10.64 -5.24
CA ILE A 69 2.74 -10.41 -3.86
C ILE A 69 3.35 -9.13 -3.31
N ALA A 70 2.68 -8.53 -2.31
CA ALA A 70 3.14 -7.36 -1.58
C ALA A 70 3.86 -7.80 -0.31
N VAL A 71 5.07 -7.26 -0.09
CA VAL A 71 5.83 -7.42 1.16
C VAL A 71 6.49 -6.08 1.47
N ASP A 72 6.04 -5.41 2.52
CA ASP A 72 6.56 -4.09 2.95
C ASP A 72 6.70 -3.08 1.80
N ASP A 73 5.63 -2.79 1.09
CA ASP A 73 5.58 -1.92 -0.10
C ASP A 73 6.35 -2.44 -1.34
N LYS A 74 7.12 -3.49 -1.22
CA LYS A 74 7.77 -4.14 -2.37
C LYS A 74 6.78 -5.05 -3.09
N SER A 75 6.91 -5.11 -4.41
CA SER A 75 6.19 -6.07 -5.25
C SER A 75 7.16 -7.17 -5.66
N ILE A 76 6.92 -8.39 -5.18
CA ILE A 76 7.77 -9.56 -5.46
C ILE A 76 7.03 -10.47 -6.43
N HIS A 77 7.67 -10.78 -7.56
CA HIS A 77 7.15 -11.76 -8.51
C HIS A 77 7.31 -13.18 -7.95
N VAL A 78 6.19 -13.90 -7.85
CA VAL A 78 6.16 -15.28 -7.39
C VAL A 78 5.57 -16.23 -8.44
N SER A 79 4.76 -15.74 -9.40
CA SER A 79 4.12 -16.62 -10.37
C SER A 79 5.14 -17.33 -11.27
N GLU A 80 4.84 -18.58 -11.64
CA GLU A 80 5.69 -19.39 -12.53
C GLU A 80 5.93 -18.73 -13.89
N VAL A 81 4.88 -18.09 -14.46
CA VAL A 81 4.97 -17.39 -15.74
C VAL A 81 6.01 -16.26 -15.72
N MET A 82 6.17 -15.61 -14.59
CA MET A 82 7.12 -14.50 -14.43
C MET A 82 8.52 -14.97 -14.01
N LYS A 83 8.65 -16.16 -13.40
CA LYS A 83 9.96 -16.78 -13.12
C LYS A 83 10.78 -16.96 -14.39
N ALA A 84 10.13 -17.35 -15.51
CA ALA A 84 10.78 -17.56 -16.79
C ALA A 84 11.32 -16.26 -17.43
N LYS A 85 10.88 -15.08 -16.98
CA LYS A 85 11.29 -13.79 -17.53
C LYS A 85 12.48 -13.15 -16.83
N ALA A 86 13.06 -13.83 -15.83
CA ALA A 86 14.25 -13.37 -15.06
C ALA A 86 14.19 -11.88 -14.63
N ASP A 87 13.01 -11.43 -14.20
CA ASP A 87 12.82 -10.06 -13.69
C ASP A 87 13.58 -9.91 -12.36
N ASP A 88 14.25 -8.78 -12.17
CA ASP A 88 14.96 -8.42 -10.93
C ASP A 88 14.07 -8.44 -9.68
N ARG A 89 12.74 -8.36 -9.87
CA ARG A 89 11.73 -8.49 -8.82
C ARG A 89 11.33 -9.93 -8.51
N SER A 90 11.83 -10.92 -9.24
CA SER A 90 11.54 -12.33 -8.97
C SER A 90 12.06 -12.72 -7.58
N LEU A 91 11.29 -13.53 -6.85
CA LEU A 91 11.68 -14.00 -5.51
C LEU A 91 13.07 -14.67 -5.54
N SER A 92 13.38 -15.46 -6.56
CA SER A 92 14.67 -16.13 -6.73
C SER A 92 15.86 -15.18 -6.95
N GLN A 93 15.61 -13.94 -7.40
CA GLN A 93 16.64 -12.92 -7.61
C GLN A 93 16.85 -12.02 -6.38
N GLN A 94 16.02 -12.18 -5.36
CA GLN A 94 16.16 -11.40 -4.13
C GLN A 94 17.32 -11.94 -3.26
N SER A 95 17.80 -11.10 -2.34
CA SER A 95 18.76 -11.54 -1.34
C SER A 95 18.21 -12.72 -0.52
N ARG A 96 19.07 -13.61 -0.07
CA ARG A 96 18.68 -14.78 0.74
C ARG A 96 17.85 -14.38 1.96
N ALA A 97 18.24 -13.32 2.65
CA ALA A 97 17.52 -12.82 3.82
C ALA A 97 16.07 -12.40 3.46
N LEU A 98 15.86 -11.74 2.30
CA LEU A 98 14.53 -11.36 1.84
C LEU A 98 13.72 -12.58 1.41
N GLN A 99 14.33 -13.57 0.74
CA GLN A 99 13.66 -14.81 0.39
C GLN A 99 13.14 -15.54 1.63
N GLU A 100 13.99 -15.69 2.66
CA GLU A 100 13.63 -16.33 3.93
C GLU A 100 12.49 -15.58 4.65
N ASP A 101 12.54 -14.24 4.68
CA ASP A 101 11.47 -13.42 5.27
C ASP A 101 10.15 -13.59 4.51
N VAL A 102 10.17 -13.54 3.18
CA VAL A 102 8.98 -13.75 2.34
C VAL A 102 8.37 -15.12 2.58
N LEU A 103 9.17 -16.18 2.55
CA LEU A 103 8.68 -17.55 2.79
C LEU A 103 8.10 -17.72 4.20
N LYS A 104 8.73 -17.11 5.20
CA LYS A 104 8.19 -17.07 6.57
C LYS A 104 6.82 -16.41 6.65
N ARG A 105 6.64 -15.25 6.01
CA ARG A 105 5.36 -14.52 5.98
C ARG A 105 4.28 -15.29 5.23
N ILE A 106 4.63 -15.95 4.11
CA ILE A 106 3.71 -16.82 3.37
C ILE A 106 3.16 -17.90 4.31
N LYS A 107 4.05 -18.60 4.99
CA LYS A 107 3.68 -19.66 5.95
C LYS A 107 2.87 -19.13 7.14
N GLN A 108 3.26 -18.00 7.71
CA GLN A 108 2.55 -17.39 8.85
C GLN A 108 1.11 -17.00 8.53
N ARG A 109 0.82 -16.67 7.27
CA ARG A 109 -0.53 -16.36 6.78
C ARG A 109 -1.32 -17.57 6.30
N GLY A 110 -0.76 -18.78 6.43
CA GLY A 110 -1.44 -20.01 6.08
C GLY A 110 -1.44 -20.35 4.58
N PHE A 111 -0.53 -19.74 3.80
CA PHE A 111 -0.36 -20.05 2.39
C PHE A 111 0.89 -20.90 2.15
N THR A 112 0.91 -21.58 1.01
CA THR A 112 2.11 -22.18 0.44
C THR A 112 2.63 -21.31 -0.71
N LEU A 113 3.93 -21.42 -1.02
CA LEU A 113 4.49 -20.72 -2.18
C LEU A 113 3.85 -21.24 -3.48
N GLU A 114 3.61 -22.55 -3.59
CA GLU A 114 2.99 -23.18 -4.74
C GLU A 114 1.60 -22.60 -5.05
N GLU A 115 0.75 -22.42 -4.03
CA GLU A 115 -0.55 -21.77 -4.20
C GLU A 115 -0.41 -20.36 -4.78
N LEU A 116 0.56 -19.58 -4.26
CA LEU A 116 0.79 -18.22 -4.74
C LEU A 116 1.45 -18.17 -6.13
N GLU A 117 2.17 -19.21 -6.52
CA GLU A 117 2.74 -19.35 -7.86
C GLU A 117 1.67 -19.57 -8.93
N GLN A 118 0.68 -20.39 -8.62
CA GLN A 118 -0.31 -20.87 -9.57
C GLN A 118 -1.59 -20.03 -9.58
N ASP A 119 -2.06 -19.55 -8.43
CA ASP A 119 -3.37 -18.93 -8.28
C ASP A 119 -3.30 -17.40 -8.04
N SER A 120 -3.88 -16.64 -8.97
CA SER A 120 -3.98 -15.18 -8.85
C SER A 120 -4.95 -14.74 -7.75
N GLY A 121 -5.97 -15.53 -7.45
CA GLY A 121 -6.91 -15.28 -6.35
C GLY A 121 -6.21 -15.41 -5.00
N LYS A 122 -5.37 -16.45 -4.84
CA LYS A 122 -4.55 -16.63 -3.63
C LYS A 122 -3.53 -15.50 -3.45
N ARG A 123 -2.92 -15.01 -4.53
CA ARG A 123 -2.08 -13.81 -4.48
C ARG A 123 -2.87 -12.57 -4.06
N ALA A 124 -4.10 -12.41 -4.56
CA ALA A 124 -4.96 -11.28 -4.18
C ALA A 124 -5.35 -11.34 -2.70
N GLU A 125 -5.72 -12.52 -2.21
CA GLU A 125 -6.00 -12.78 -0.80
C GLU A 125 -4.78 -12.44 0.09
N PHE A 126 -3.60 -12.90 -0.27
CA PHE A 126 -2.36 -12.56 0.42
C PHE A 126 -2.10 -11.06 0.46
N ASN A 127 -2.27 -10.37 -0.66
CA ASN A 127 -2.05 -8.93 -0.78
C ASN A 127 -3.04 -8.09 0.04
N ILE A 128 -4.30 -8.55 0.15
CA ILE A 128 -5.27 -7.84 0.99
C ILE A 128 -4.94 -8.01 2.47
N LEU A 129 -4.50 -9.20 2.90
CA LEU A 129 -4.05 -9.43 4.27
C LEU A 129 -2.85 -8.56 4.63
N ASP A 130 -1.88 -8.38 3.71
CA ASP A 130 -0.75 -7.45 3.91
C ASP A 130 -1.22 -6.00 4.10
N THR A 131 -2.27 -5.61 3.39
CA THR A 131 -2.88 -4.28 3.54
C THR A 131 -3.60 -4.16 4.89
N LEU A 132 -4.35 -5.17 5.31
CA LEU A 132 -5.06 -5.18 6.59
C LEU A 132 -4.10 -5.14 7.77
N ASP A 133 -3.00 -5.91 7.73
CA ASP A 133 -1.96 -5.88 8.75
C ASP A 133 -1.30 -4.50 8.90
N TRP A 134 -1.16 -3.77 7.78
CA TRP A 134 -0.67 -2.39 7.81
C TRP A 134 -1.73 -1.45 8.40
N VAL A 135 -2.98 -1.53 7.96
CA VAL A 135 -4.09 -0.70 8.48
C VAL A 135 -4.25 -0.88 9.99
N ALA A 136 -4.11 -2.12 10.47
CA ALA A 136 -4.22 -2.42 11.91
C ALA A 136 -3.12 -1.76 12.77
N LYS A 137 -2.01 -1.35 12.15
CA LYS A 137 -0.90 -0.64 12.83
C LYS A 137 -1.04 0.88 12.78
N LEU A 138 -1.97 1.40 11.96
CA LEU A 138 -2.23 2.83 11.93
C LEU A 138 -2.90 3.22 13.24
N GLU A 139 -2.36 4.25 13.89
CA GLU A 139 -3.05 4.88 15.01
C GLU A 139 -4.41 5.38 14.51
N PRO A 140 -5.50 5.13 15.27
CA PRO A 140 -6.79 5.69 14.92
C PRO A 140 -6.63 7.22 14.89
N HIS A 141 -6.77 7.80 13.71
CA HIS A 141 -6.78 9.24 13.58
C HIS A 141 -7.95 9.75 14.40
N ASN A 142 -7.65 10.27 15.60
CA ASN A 142 -8.62 10.98 16.40
C ASN A 142 -9.13 12.13 15.53
N THR A 143 -10.38 12.06 15.12
CA THR A 143 -11.08 13.12 14.38
C THR A 143 -11.23 14.40 15.22
N THR A 144 -10.90 14.35 16.49
CA THR A 144 -10.73 15.51 17.34
C THR A 144 -9.32 16.06 17.13
N PHE A 145 -9.18 16.94 16.15
CA PHE A 145 -8.00 17.81 16.08
C PHE A 145 -7.92 18.60 17.39
N LYS A 146 -7.04 18.17 18.29
CA LYS A 146 -6.65 19.04 19.39
C LYS A 146 -5.99 20.26 18.77
N ASN A 147 -6.53 21.43 19.06
CA ASN A 147 -5.98 22.71 18.68
C ASN A 147 -4.47 22.73 18.98
N GLY A 148 -3.64 22.73 17.97
CA GLY A 148 -2.18 22.79 18.13
C GLY A 148 -1.49 21.72 17.31
N LEU A 149 -1.16 22.06 16.06
CA LEU A 149 0.07 21.67 15.39
C LEU A 149 0.64 20.27 15.71
N GLY A 150 -0.06 19.24 15.35
CA GLY A 150 0.48 17.89 15.29
C GLY A 150 0.65 17.46 13.85
N TRP A 151 1.54 18.12 13.11
CA TRP A 151 1.95 17.73 11.76
C TRP A 151 3.45 17.54 11.69
#